data_93ee14f5a4f06f5f1f7bc5ee71450f45
#
_entry.id   93ee14f5a4f06f5f1f7bc5ee71450f45
#
_cell.length_a   1.000
_cell.length_b   1.000
_cell.length_c   1.000
_cell.angle_alpha   90.00
_cell.angle_beta   90.00
_cell.angle_gamma   90.00
#
_symmetry.space_group_name_H-M   'P 1'
#
loop_
_entity.id
_entity.type
_entity.pdbx_description
1 polymer ?
#
loop_
_entity_poly.entity_id
_entity_poly.type
_entity_poly.pdbx_seq_one_letter_code
_entity_poly.pdbx_strand_id
1 'polypeptide(L)'
;MNAMNEFVKPTLVLAIICLVITALLSVSHEITQPIIQENERKTAELARAEVLAEADSFEQLTGEFPEGVQEVYAAANGVGYTVTITSKGYASDPLKVMVGIKEDGTIEKVKVLANNETPGLGSKVSNDEFVNQFNGMGSSMDGFEAIGGATLSSNAMRRAVETSFQVYEMESSDPDKRHHQGKPCSGAGFGYLSDHGCHHNGKKWYRHGSGSNLCSAGLQHCYLSVKKGYPG
;
A
#
# COMPACT_ATOMS: atom_id res chain seq x y z
N MET A 1 57.89 31.83 -5.02
CA MET A 1 56.49 32.16 -5.43
C MET A 1 55.99 31.28 -6.58
N ASN A 2 56.85 30.59 -7.37
CA ASN A 2 56.38 29.80 -8.54
C ASN A 2 55.88 28.37 -8.21
N ALA A 3 56.42 27.72 -7.17
CA ALA A 3 56.02 26.37 -6.79
C ALA A 3 54.56 26.26 -6.30
N MET A 4 54.04 27.31 -5.64
CA MET A 4 52.66 27.35 -5.17
C MET A 4 51.67 27.44 -6.33
N ASN A 5 52.03 28.09 -7.45
CA ASN A 5 51.20 28.16 -8.63
C ASN A 5 51.11 26.84 -9.42
N GLU A 6 52.13 25.98 -9.35
CA GLU A 6 52.11 24.68 -10.03
C GLU A 6 51.16 23.67 -9.41
N PHE A 7 50.93 23.74 -8.10
CA PHE A 7 49.95 22.90 -7.43
C PHE A 7 48.53 23.49 -7.42
N VAL A 8 48.39 24.80 -7.37
CA VAL A 8 47.10 25.49 -7.34
C VAL A 8 46.34 25.37 -8.66
N LYS A 9 47.04 25.47 -9.80
CA LYS A 9 46.41 25.35 -11.13
C LYS A 9 45.69 24.01 -11.35
N PRO A 10 46.33 22.83 -11.17
CA PRO A 10 45.63 21.56 -11.38
C PRO A 10 44.51 21.32 -10.36
N THR A 11 44.69 21.79 -9.11
CA THR A 11 43.67 21.68 -8.08
C THR A 11 42.42 22.50 -8.42
N LEU A 12 42.63 23.73 -8.94
CA LEU A 12 41.53 24.61 -9.35
C LEU A 12 40.78 24.05 -10.56
N VAL A 13 41.50 23.50 -11.54
CA VAL A 13 40.90 22.85 -12.72
C VAL A 13 40.05 21.65 -12.29
N LEU A 14 40.59 20.82 -11.40
CA LEU A 14 39.85 19.68 -10.87
C LEU A 14 38.59 20.10 -10.11
N ALA A 15 38.69 21.14 -9.27
CA ALA A 15 37.54 21.67 -8.53
C ALA A 15 36.45 22.19 -9.47
N ILE A 16 36.81 22.90 -10.54
CA ILE A 16 35.85 23.41 -11.53
C ILE A 16 35.17 22.24 -12.25
N ILE A 17 35.93 21.23 -12.67
CA ILE A 17 35.34 20.03 -13.33
C ILE A 17 34.36 19.34 -12.40
N CYS A 18 34.72 19.10 -11.15
CA CYS A 18 33.81 18.49 -10.15
C CYS A 18 32.53 19.31 -9.95
N LEU A 19 32.68 20.64 -9.88
CA LEU A 19 31.54 21.55 -9.70
C LEU A 19 30.59 21.51 -10.90
N VAL A 20 31.13 21.51 -12.12
CA VAL A 20 30.31 21.43 -13.34
C VAL A 20 29.59 20.09 -13.42
N ILE A 21 30.28 18.95 -13.14
CA ILE A 21 29.66 17.63 -13.18
C ILE A 21 28.57 17.50 -12.13
N THR A 22 28.82 17.95 -10.89
CA THR A 22 27.80 17.88 -9.83
C THR A 22 26.59 18.76 -10.13
N ALA A 23 26.79 19.94 -10.72
CA ALA A 23 25.69 20.79 -11.14
C ALA A 23 24.83 20.14 -12.24
N LEU A 24 25.47 19.52 -13.25
CA LEU A 24 24.77 18.80 -14.31
C LEU A 24 23.97 17.59 -13.76
N LEU A 25 24.57 16.83 -12.85
CA LEU A 25 23.89 15.69 -12.21
C LEU A 25 22.69 16.14 -11.35
N SER A 26 22.84 17.24 -10.60
CA SER A 26 21.75 17.80 -9.79
C SER A 26 20.56 18.20 -10.65
N VAL A 27 20.79 18.95 -11.73
CA VAL A 27 19.74 19.36 -12.67
C VAL A 27 19.07 18.15 -13.32
N SER A 28 19.86 17.16 -13.76
CA SER A 28 19.33 15.92 -14.35
C SER A 28 18.45 15.18 -13.35
N HIS A 29 18.86 15.09 -12.09
CA HIS A 29 18.10 14.43 -11.02
C HIS A 29 16.74 15.11 -10.80
N GLU A 30 16.70 16.43 -10.67
CA GLU A 30 15.46 17.17 -10.45
C GLU A 30 14.44 16.99 -11.60
N ILE A 31 14.92 16.92 -12.84
CA ILE A 31 14.05 16.69 -14.00
C ILE A 31 13.53 15.25 -14.04
N THR A 32 14.34 14.29 -13.62
CA THR A 32 13.99 12.87 -13.71
C THR A 32 13.13 12.39 -12.55
N GLN A 33 13.26 12.96 -11.36
CA GLN A 33 12.52 12.61 -10.15
C GLN A 33 10.98 12.52 -10.33
N PRO A 34 10.30 13.52 -10.89
CA PRO A 34 8.86 13.48 -11.05
C PRO A 34 8.40 12.35 -11.99
N ILE A 35 9.22 12.03 -13.00
CA ILE A 35 8.92 10.94 -13.94
C ILE A 35 9.06 9.58 -13.25
N ILE A 36 10.08 9.42 -12.40
CA ILE A 36 10.30 8.20 -11.61
C ILE A 36 9.11 7.98 -10.67
N GLN A 37 8.73 9.00 -9.90
CA GLN A 37 7.62 8.91 -8.95
C GLN A 37 6.29 8.58 -9.64
N GLU A 38 6.02 9.19 -10.80
CA GLU A 38 4.80 8.89 -11.55
C GLU A 38 4.79 7.44 -12.10
N ASN A 39 5.94 6.94 -12.55
CA ASN A 39 6.07 5.56 -12.99
C ASN A 39 5.93 4.57 -11.83
N GLU A 40 6.52 4.87 -10.67
CA GLU A 40 6.37 4.05 -9.46
C GLU A 40 4.89 4.01 -9.01
N ARG A 41 4.19 5.15 -9.02
CA ARG A 41 2.77 5.22 -8.71
C ARG A 41 1.93 4.36 -9.65
N LYS A 42 2.13 4.49 -10.96
CA LYS A 42 1.42 3.67 -11.96
C LYS A 42 1.71 2.18 -11.79
N THR A 43 2.97 1.84 -11.55
CA THR A 43 3.36 0.45 -11.31
C THR A 43 2.70 -0.11 -10.05
N ALA A 44 2.63 0.69 -8.98
CA ALA A 44 1.96 0.29 -7.75
C ALA A 44 0.43 0.14 -7.93
N GLU A 45 -0.21 1.00 -8.70
CA GLU A 45 -1.64 0.90 -9.03
C GLU A 45 -1.96 -0.37 -9.82
N LEU A 46 -1.16 -0.67 -10.86
CA LEU A 46 -1.30 -1.89 -11.64
C LEU A 46 -1.03 -3.14 -10.79
N ALA A 47 -0.03 -3.08 -9.92
CA ALA A 47 0.28 -4.17 -9.01
C ALA A 47 -0.85 -4.43 -8.01
N ARG A 48 -1.51 -3.39 -7.46
CA ARG A 48 -2.67 -3.55 -6.58
C ARG A 48 -3.82 -4.29 -7.27
N ALA A 49 -4.15 -3.88 -8.50
CA ALA A 49 -5.18 -4.55 -9.29
C ALA A 49 -4.83 -6.01 -9.64
N GLU A 50 -3.54 -6.33 -9.72
CA GLU A 50 -3.10 -7.71 -9.97
C GLU A 50 -3.09 -8.57 -8.70
N VAL A 51 -2.72 -7.96 -7.56
CA VAL A 51 -2.55 -8.65 -6.26
C VAL A 51 -3.89 -8.91 -5.59
N LEU A 52 -4.91 -8.09 -5.85
CA LEU A 52 -6.27 -8.25 -5.37
C LEU A 52 -7.25 -7.99 -6.54
N ALA A 53 -7.39 -8.99 -7.41
CA ALA A 53 -8.09 -8.84 -8.67
C ALA A 53 -9.62 -8.62 -8.51
N GLU A 54 -10.20 -9.03 -7.40
CA GLU A 54 -11.62 -8.88 -7.10
C GLU A 54 -11.98 -7.49 -6.53
N ALA A 55 -10.98 -6.60 -6.31
CA ALA A 55 -11.21 -5.27 -5.77
C ALA A 55 -11.67 -4.29 -6.86
N ASP A 56 -12.78 -3.60 -6.61
CA ASP A 56 -13.31 -2.57 -7.52
C ASP A 56 -12.53 -1.26 -7.43
N SER A 57 -12.13 -0.86 -6.23
CA SER A 57 -11.36 0.35 -5.94
C SER A 57 -10.62 0.20 -4.62
N PHE A 58 -9.62 1.06 -4.41
CA PHE A 58 -8.76 1.01 -3.23
C PHE A 58 -8.80 2.34 -2.48
N GLU A 59 -8.96 2.27 -1.16
CA GLU A 59 -8.89 3.41 -0.25
C GLU A 59 -7.63 3.31 0.60
N GLN A 60 -6.84 4.38 0.62
CA GLN A 60 -5.62 4.40 1.43
C GLN A 60 -5.97 4.53 2.91
N LEU A 61 -5.45 3.60 3.71
CA LEU A 61 -5.55 3.66 5.16
C LEU A 61 -4.40 4.47 5.73
N THR A 62 -4.73 5.33 6.69
CA THR A 62 -3.76 6.13 7.44
C THR A 62 -3.77 5.70 8.90
N GLY A 63 -2.60 5.38 9.44
CA GLY A 63 -2.47 4.91 10.82
C GLY A 63 -1.00 4.70 11.20
N GLU A 64 -0.77 4.27 12.43
CA GLU A 64 0.56 3.82 12.87
C GLU A 64 0.71 2.34 12.53
N PHE A 65 1.57 2.06 11.56
CA PHE A 65 1.86 0.71 11.11
C PHE A 65 3.23 0.24 11.58
N PRO A 66 3.50 -1.08 11.59
CA PRO A 66 4.80 -1.64 11.90
C PRO A 66 5.92 -1.10 11.00
N GLU A 67 7.15 -1.19 11.49
CA GLU A 67 8.33 -0.76 10.74
C GLU A 67 8.44 -1.51 9.40
N GLY A 68 8.75 -0.78 8.34
CA GLY A 68 8.86 -1.31 6.98
C GLY A 68 7.58 -1.18 6.14
N VAL A 69 6.42 -0.98 6.74
CA VAL A 69 5.17 -0.72 6.01
C VAL A 69 5.21 0.68 5.41
N GLN A 70 4.98 0.77 4.09
CA GLN A 70 4.96 2.05 3.37
C GLN A 70 3.54 2.53 3.11
N GLU A 71 2.70 1.65 2.62
CA GLU A 71 1.34 1.97 2.22
C GLU A 71 0.41 0.79 2.52
N VAL A 72 -0.77 1.11 3.00
CA VAL A 72 -1.85 0.15 3.22
C VAL A 72 -3.10 0.66 2.51
N TYR A 73 -3.73 -0.20 1.74
CA TYR A 73 -5.00 0.10 1.08
C TYR A 73 -6.03 -0.98 1.40
N ALA A 74 -7.23 -0.56 1.70
CA ALA A 74 -8.39 -1.44 1.79
C ALA A 74 -9.14 -1.45 0.45
N ALA A 75 -9.64 -2.60 0.06
CA ALA A 75 -10.57 -2.69 -1.05
C ALA A 75 -11.93 -2.12 -0.63
N ALA A 76 -12.49 -1.18 -1.41
CA ALA A 76 -13.76 -0.54 -1.07
C ALA A 76 -14.96 -1.50 -1.04
N ASN A 77 -14.86 -2.62 -1.77
CA ASN A 77 -15.84 -3.71 -1.75
C ASN A 77 -15.64 -4.71 -0.59
N GLY A 78 -14.65 -4.49 0.28
CA GLY A 78 -14.40 -5.32 1.45
C GLY A 78 -13.74 -6.67 1.18
N VAL A 79 -13.25 -6.93 -0.02
CA VAL A 79 -12.62 -8.21 -0.39
C VAL A 79 -11.31 -8.45 0.37
N GLY A 80 -10.62 -7.37 0.77
CA GLY A 80 -9.36 -7.51 1.50
C GLY A 80 -8.53 -6.25 1.53
N TYR A 81 -7.25 -6.44 1.81
CA TYR A 81 -6.25 -5.37 1.96
C TYR A 81 -5.04 -5.61 1.07
N THR A 82 -4.42 -4.53 0.60
CA THR A 82 -3.10 -4.58 -0.02
C THR A 82 -2.11 -3.81 0.83
N VAL A 83 -1.00 -4.45 1.16
CA VAL A 83 0.05 -3.88 2.01
C VAL A 83 1.35 -3.82 1.22
N THR A 84 1.95 -2.63 1.14
CA THR A 84 3.25 -2.42 0.52
C THR A 84 4.30 -2.31 1.62
N ILE A 85 5.27 -3.22 1.60
CA ILE A 85 6.27 -3.36 2.66
C ILE A 85 7.67 -3.36 2.06
N THR A 86 8.60 -2.72 2.78
CA THR A 86 10.03 -2.83 2.52
C THR A 86 10.68 -3.73 3.56
N SER A 87 11.46 -4.71 3.11
CA SER A 87 12.20 -5.61 3.99
C SER A 87 13.66 -5.70 3.56
N LYS A 88 14.57 -5.62 4.53
CA LYS A 88 16.00 -5.67 4.26
C LYS A 88 16.46 -7.10 4.01
N GLY A 89 16.96 -7.37 2.80
CA GLY A 89 17.57 -8.62 2.42
C GLY A 89 19.09 -8.60 2.58
N TYR A 90 19.79 -9.09 1.55
CA TYR A 90 21.26 -9.05 1.49
C TYR A 90 21.77 -7.72 0.92
N ALA A 91 21.08 -7.17 -0.08
CA ALA A 91 21.45 -5.91 -0.72
C ALA A 91 21.32 -4.71 0.24
N SER A 92 22.01 -3.61 -0.11
CA SER A 92 21.90 -2.34 0.63
C SER A 92 20.51 -1.73 0.54
N ASP A 93 19.90 -1.83 -0.65
CA ASP A 93 18.55 -1.37 -0.90
C ASP A 93 17.53 -2.44 -0.50
N PRO A 94 16.48 -2.06 0.22
CA PRO A 94 15.49 -3.01 0.69
C PRO A 94 14.65 -3.58 -0.46
N LEU A 95 14.24 -4.83 -0.31
CA LEU A 95 13.24 -5.47 -1.15
C LEU A 95 11.88 -4.80 -0.92
N LYS A 96 11.19 -4.35 -1.98
CA LYS A 96 9.85 -3.76 -1.91
C LYS A 96 8.82 -4.77 -2.42
N VAL A 97 7.90 -5.15 -1.55
CA VAL A 97 6.92 -6.22 -1.78
C VAL A 97 5.52 -5.69 -1.56
N MET A 98 4.59 -6.07 -2.40
CA MET A 98 3.17 -5.85 -2.21
C MET A 98 2.48 -7.20 -1.95
N VAL A 99 1.70 -7.26 -0.90
CA VAL A 99 0.97 -8.45 -0.47
C VAL A 99 -0.52 -8.14 -0.49
N GLY A 100 -1.32 -8.97 -1.16
CA GLY A 100 -2.78 -8.94 -1.10
C GLY A 100 -3.29 -9.98 -0.12
N ILE A 101 -4.07 -9.56 0.86
CA ILE A 101 -4.67 -10.41 1.88
C ILE A 101 -6.17 -10.28 1.75
N LYS A 102 -6.87 -11.41 1.62
CA LYS A 102 -8.34 -11.47 1.57
C LYS A 102 -8.97 -11.22 2.94
N GLU A 103 -10.27 -10.97 2.95
CA GLU A 103 -11.05 -10.81 4.18
C GLU A 103 -10.99 -12.05 5.09
N ASP A 104 -10.75 -13.24 4.54
CA ASP A 104 -10.59 -14.49 5.28
C ASP A 104 -9.20 -14.66 5.94
N GLY A 105 -8.28 -13.71 5.75
CA GLY A 105 -6.92 -13.77 6.28
C GLY A 105 -5.98 -14.65 5.47
N THR A 106 -6.31 -15.00 4.24
CA THR A 106 -5.41 -15.72 3.33
C THR A 106 -4.77 -14.78 2.32
N ILE A 107 -3.54 -15.11 1.90
CA ILE A 107 -2.85 -14.36 0.84
C ILE A 107 -3.50 -14.72 -0.50
N GLU A 108 -3.96 -13.72 -1.24
CA GLU A 108 -4.38 -13.94 -2.62
C GLU A 108 -3.17 -14.01 -3.55
N LYS A 109 -2.33 -13.00 -3.48
CA LYS A 109 -1.12 -12.93 -4.30
C LYS A 109 -0.07 -12.03 -3.66
N VAL A 110 1.20 -12.32 -3.96
CA VAL A 110 2.33 -11.48 -3.59
C VAL A 110 3.00 -10.99 -4.87
N LYS A 111 3.45 -9.73 -4.89
CA LYS A 111 4.19 -9.15 -6.00
C LYS A 111 5.40 -8.36 -5.52
N VAL A 112 6.54 -8.60 -6.13
CA VAL A 112 7.75 -7.82 -5.88
C VAL A 112 7.75 -6.59 -6.77
N LEU A 113 7.78 -5.40 -6.16
CA LEU A 113 7.79 -4.11 -6.86
C LEU A 113 9.21 -3.65 -7.18
N ALA A 114 10.15 -3.88 -6.27
CA ALA A 114 11.55 -3.57 -6.47
C ALA A 114 12.43 -4.63 -5.83
N ASN A 115 13.44 -5.08 -6.58
CA ASN A 115 14.39 -6.07 -6.15
C ASN A 115 15.80 -5.70 -6.63
N ASN A 116 16.65 -5.26 -5.72
CA ASN A 116 18.04 -4.90 -5.96
C ASN A 116 19.01 -5.96 -5.42
N GLU A 117 18.52 -7.17 -5.16
CA GLU A 117 19.30 -8.29 -4.67
C GLU A 117 20.28 -8.81 -5.76
N THR A 118 21.27 -9.58 -5.32
CA THR A 118 22.31 -10.11 -6.21
C THR A 118 21.71 -10.88 -7.38
N PRO A 119 22.02 -10.50 -8.64
CA PRO A 119 21.53 -11.18 -9.84
C PRO A 119 21.87 -12.67 -9.84
N GLY A 120 20.90 -13.52 -10.22
CA GLY A 120 21.05 -14.97 -10.30
C GLY A 120 21.04 -15.71 -8.95
N LEU A 121 21.03 -14.97 -7.83
CA LEU A 121 20.98 -15.53 -6.47
C LEU A 121 19.76 -14.96 -5.72
N GLY A 122 19.92 -13.83 -5.04
CA GLY A 122 18.84 -13.17 -4.31
C GLY A 122 17.73 -12.66 -5.21
N SER A 123 18.03 -12.30 -6.46
CA SER A 123 17.01 -11.88 -7.44
C SER A 123 15.96 -12.95 -7.74
N LYS A 124 16.25 -14.22 -7.46
CA LYS A 124 15.30 -15.33 -7.64
C LYS A 124 14.05 -15.25 -6.75
N VAL A 125 14.10 -14.46 -5.67
CA VAL A 125 12.90 -14.24 -4.82
C VAL A 125 11.77 -13.50 -5.54
N SER A 126 12.06 -12.88 -6.69
CA SER A 126 11.05 -12.25 -7.54
C SER A 126 10.48 -13.17 -8.63
N ASN A 127 10.99 -14.40 -8.75
CA ASN A 127 10.46 -15.34 -9.71
C ASN A 127 9.08 -15.84 -9.28
N ASP A 128 8.19 -16.03 -10.26
CA ASP A 128 6.83 -16.52 -10.01
C ASP A 128 6.80 -17.84 -9.25
N GLU A 129 7.76 -18.74 -9.53
CA GLU A 129 7.89 -20.03 -8.84
C GLU A 129 8.06 -19.85 -7.32
N PHE A 130 8.88 -18.89 -6.89
CA PHE A 130 9.09 -18.60 -5.47
C PHE A 130 7.94 -17.80 -4.87
N VAL A 131 7.43 -16.80 -5.60
CA VAL A 131 6.36 -15.91 -5.11
C VAL A 131 5.05 -16.66 -4.95
N ASN A 132 4.73 -17.57 -5.88
CA ASN A 132 3.48 -18.32 -5.87
C ASN A 132 3.33 -19.29 -4.69
N GLN A 133 4.43 -19.64 -3.99
CA GLN A 133 4.33 -20.46 -2.79
C GLN A 133 3.50 -19.78 -1.68
N PHE A 134 3.45 -18.44 -1.66
CA PHE A 134 2.68 -17.70 -0.65
C PHE A 134 1.19 -17.68 -0.92
N ASN A 135 0.74 -17.97 -2.14
CA ASN A 135 -0.67 -17.90 -2.51
C ASN A 135 -1.49 -18.92 -1.71
N GLY A 136 -2.55 -18.46 -1.05
CA GLY A 136 -3.39 -19.25 -0.18
C GLY A 136 -2.80 -19.56 1.20
N MET A 137 -1.58 -19.09 1.51
CA MET A 137 -1.03 -19.22 2.87
C MET A 137 -1.76 -18.28 3.84
N GLY A 138 -1.91 -18.74 5.08
CA GLY A 138 -2.33 -17.94 6.22
C GLY A 138 -1.15 -17.45 7.04
N SER A 139 -1.44 -16.86 8.21
CA SER A 139 -0.44 -16.27 9.11
C SER A 139 0.61 -17.27 9.64
N SER A 140 0.32 -18.56 9.68
CA SER A 140 1.27 -19.61 10.10
C SER A 140 2.41 -19.82 9.11
N MET A 141 2.21 -19.43 7.83
CA MET A 141 3.17 -19.60 6.72
C MET A 141 3.71 -21.05 6.60
N ASP A 142 2.84 -22.02 6.83
CA ASP A 142 3.19 -23.43 6.74
C ASP A 142 3.56 -23.81 5.30
N GLY A 143 4.71 -24.45 5.14
CA GLY A 143 5.21 -24.86 3.83
C GLY A 143 6.16 -23.86 3.14
N PHE A 144 6.54 -22.76 3.82
CA PHE A 144 7.53 -21.84 3.26
C PHE A 144 8.90 -22.52 3.07
N GLU A 145 9.43 -22.45 1.85
CA GLU A 145 10.75 -22.95 1.51
C GLU A 145 11.68 -21.82 1.06
N ALA A 146 12.84 -21.68 1.70
CA ALA A 146 13.85 -20.71 1.33
C ALA A 146 14.70 -21.19 0.17
N ILE A 147 15.12 -20.27 -0.70
CA ILE A 147 16.02 -20.57 -1.83
C ILE A 147 17.43 -20.88 -1.30
N GLY A 148 17.97 -22.04 -1.67
CA GLY A 148 19.34 -22.41 -1.34
C GLY A 148 20.34 -21.37 -1.87
N GLY A 149 21.21 -20.88 -0.98
CA GLY A 149 22.18 -19.83 -1.29
C GLY A 149 21.63 -18.40 -1.26
N ALA A 150 20.30 -18.19 -1.17
CA ALA A 150 19.66 -16.88 -1.07
C ALA A 150 18.79 -16.76 0.19
N THR A 151 19.22 -17.38 1.28
CA THR A 151 18.45 -17.47 2.54
C THR A 151 18.11 -16.10 3.14
N LEU A 152 19.01 -15.11 3.04
CA LEU A 152 18.76 -13.77 3.57
C LEU A 152 17.65 -13.06 2.78
N SER A 153 17.68 -13.13 1.45
CA SER A 153 16.66 -12.56 0.57
C SER A 153 15.32 -13.29 0.73
N SER A 154 15.34 -14.63 0.85
CA SER A 154 14.13 -15.43 1.11
C SER A 154 13.50 -15.10 2.47
N ASN A 155 14.32 -14.93 3.52
CA ASN A 155 13.84 -14.51 4.83
C ASN A 155 13.35 -13.05 4.84
N ALA A 156 13.91 -12.18 3.99
CA ALA A 156 13.37 -10.83 3.83
C ALA A 156 11.94 -10.86 3.25
N MET A 157 11.70 -11.70 2.24
CA MET A 157 10.36 -11.92 1.70
C MET A 157 9.41 -12.47 2.78
N ARG A 158 9.83 -13.50 3.53
CA ARG A 158 9.03 -14.07 4.62
C ARG A 158 8.67 -13.02 5.65
N ARG A 159 9.63 -12.20 6.14
CA ARG A 159 9.37 -11.12 7.09
C ARG A 159 8.39 -10.08 6.54
N ALA A 160 8.50 -9.72 5.25
CA ALA A 160 7.55 -8.81 4.63
C ALA A 160 6.12 -9.37 4.69
N VAL A 161 5.95 -10.64 4.37
CA VAL A 161 4.65 -11.32 4.45
C VAL A 161 4.15 -11.42 5.90
N GLU A 162 5.01 -11.78 6.87
CA GLU A 162 4.66 -11.78 8.29
C GLU A 162 4.18 -10.41 8.78
N THR A 163 4.89 -9.35 8.38
CA THR A 163 4.49 -7.97 8.72
C THR A 163 3.15 -7.59 8.09
N SER A 164 2.84 -8.08 6.89
CA SER A 164 1.53 -7.84 6.27
C SER A 164 0.38 -8.46 7.05
N PHE A 165 0.59 -9.63 7.66
CA PHE A 165 -0.41 -10.23 8.55
C PHE A 165 -0.59 -9.44 9.84
N GLN A 166 0.49 -8.87 10.42
CA GLN A 166 0.36 -7.98 11.58
C GLN A 166 -0.53 -6.76 11.25
N VAL A 167 -0.34 -6.16 10.07
CA VAL A 167 -1.19 -5.06 9.60
C VAL A 167 -2.64 -5.53 9.44
N TYR A 168 -2.87 -6.69 8.83
CA TYR A 168 -4.20 -7.27 8.67
C TYR A 168 -4.89 -7.50 10.03
N GLU A 169 -4.20 -8.04 11.01
CA GLU A 169 -4.73 -8.25 12.36
C GLU A 169 -5.09 -6.93 13.06
N MET A 170 -4.26 -5.89 12.88
CA MET A 170 -4.54 -4.55 13.43
C MET A 170 -5.80 -3.94 12.80
N GLU A 171 -5.93 -4.00 11.47
CA GLU A 171 -7.08 -3.42 10.76
C GLU A 171 -8.36 -4.25 10.94
N SER A 172 -8.26 -5.58 10.97
CA SER A 172 -9.41 -6.46 11.19
C SER A 172 -9.92 -6.45 12.63
N SER A 173 -9.08 -6.09 13.60
CA SER A 173 -9.45 -6.02 15.03
C SER A 173 -10.17 -4.74 15.39
N ASP A 174 -10.08 -3.66 14.57
CA ASP A 174 -10.70 -2.38 14.86
C ASP A 174 -12.17 -2.37 14.39
N PRO A 175 -13.15 -2.39 15.31
CA PRO A 175 -14.58 -2.44 14.96
C PRO A 175 -15.06 -1.14 14.29
N ASP A 176 -14.38 0.00 14.54
CA ASP A 176 -14.76 1.31 14.00
C ASP A 176 -14.37 1.41 12.51
N LYS A 177 -13.27 0.80 12.13
CA LYS A 177 -12.79 0.79 10.74
C LYS A 177 -13.61 -0.15 9.83
N ARG A 178 -14.21 -1.22 10.36
CA ARG A 178 -15.09 -2.14 9.60
C ARG A 178 -16.36 -1.50 9.06
N HIS A 179 -16.79 -0.38 9.61
CA HIS A 179 -17.97 0.37 9.11
C HIS A 179 -17.70 1.17 7.84
N HIS A 180 -16.45 1.41 7.46
CA HIS A 180 -16.09 2.07 6.19
C HIS A 180 -16.07 1.12 4.98
N GLN A 181 -16.01 -0.19 5.20
CA GLN A 181 -16.16 -1.18 4.14
C GLN A 181 -17.65 -1.34 3.85
N GLY A 182 -18.09 -0.66 2.80
CA GLY A 182 -19.49 -0.56 2.42
C GLY A 182 -20.18 -1.89 2.23
N LYS A 183 -20.62 -2.51 3.34
CA LYS A 183 -21.76 -3.43 3.24
C LYS A 183 -22.95 -2.58 2.83
N PRO A 184 -23.56 -2.83 1.65
CA PRO A 184 -24.85 -2.24 1.36
C PRO A 184 -25.76 -2.62 2.53
N CYS A 185 -26.46 -1.65 3.11
CA CYS A 185 -27.52 -1.92 4.07
C CYS A 185 -28.51 -2.83 3.39
N SER A 186 -28.28 -4.15 3.45
CA SER A 186 -29.19 -5.17 2.97
C SER A 186 -30.43 -5.11 3.85
N GLY A 187 -31.42 -4.40 3.36
CA GLY A 187 -32.72 -4.31 3.98
C GLY A 187 -33.49 -5.62 3.83
N ALA A 188 -33.28 -6.55 4.74
CA ALA A 188 -34.24 -7.62 4.99
C ALA A 188 -33.99 -8.15 6.42
N GLY A 189 -34.82 -7.73 7.36
CA GLY A 189 -34.81 -8.27 8.72
C GLY A 189 -35.40 -7.31 9.72
N PHE A 190 -36.69 -7.39 9.94
CA PHE A 190 -37.35 -6.82 11.11
C PHE A 190 -36.71 -7.39 12.37
N GLY A 191 -36.05 -6.57 13.16
CA GLY A 191 -35.43 -6.95 14.40
C GLY A 191 -34.99 -5.72 15.18
N TYR A 192 -35.71 -5.40 16.22
CA TYR A 192 -35.45 -4.50 17.35
C TYR A 192 -34.38 -3.40 17.20
N LEU A 193 -34.85 -2.17 17.29
CA LEU A 193 -34.05 -0.95 17.42
C LEU A 193 -33.10 -1.04 18.62
N SER A 194 -31.82 -1.02 18.37
CA SER A 194 -30.83 -0.45 19.27
C SER A 194 -30.43 0.92 18.73
N ASP A 195 -30.38 1.92 19.61
CA ASP A 195 -30.05 3.34 19.35
C ASP A 195 -28.63 3.56 18.85
N HIS A 196 -28.28 3.02 17.68
CA HIS A 196 -26.96 3.26 17.08
C HIS A 196 -27.15 4.03 15.78
N GLY A 197 -27.03 5.36 15.89
CA GLY A 197 -27.00 6.25 14.73
C GLY A 197 -25.72 6.04 13.92
N CYS A 198 -25.82 5.99 12.60
CA CYS A 198 -24.66 6.01 11.71
C CYS A 198 -23.92 7.36 11.88
N HIS A 199 -22.65 7.28 12.24
CA HIS A 199 -21.74 8.43 12.31
C HIS A 199 -20.97 8.56 11.01
N HIS A 200 -21.11 9.66 10.33
CA HIS A 200 -20.23 10.02 9.22
C HIS A 200 -19.72 11.45 9.49
N ASN A 201 -18.40 11.59 9.51
CA ASN A 201 -17.72 12.88 9.63
C ASN A 201 -18.12 13.70 10.88
N GLY A 202 -18.24 13.06 12.05
CA GLY A 202 -18.54 13.72 13.33
C GLY A 202 -19.97 14.23 13.50
N LYS A 203 -20.89 13.91 12.58
CA LYS A 203 -22.30 14.29 12.66
C LYS A 203 -23.18 13.06 12.87
N LYS A 204 -24.01 13.09 13.92
CA LYS A 204 -24.98 12.05 14.26
C LYS A 204 -26.26 12.26 13.46
N TRP A 205 -26.70 11.24 12.71
CA TRP A 205 -27.93 11.29 11.93
C TRP A 205 -28.98 10.36 12.54
N TYR A 206 -30.15 10.89 12.78
CA TYR A 206 -31.30 10.12 13.27
C TYR A 206 -32.27 9.86 12.12
N ARG A 207 -32.77 8.63 12.04
CA ARG A 207 -33.78 8.22 11.05
C ARG A 207 -35.15 8.58 11.59
N HIS A 208 -35.82 9.55 11.00
CA HIS A 208 -37.27 9.68 11.15
C HIS A 208 -37.96 8.85 10.07
N GLY A 209 -38.85 7.94 10.51
CA GLY A 209 -39.54 7.02 9.64
C GLY A 209 -40.47 7.73 8.66
N SER A 210 -40.30 7.49 7.44
CA SER A 210 -41.21 7.14 6.36
C SER A 210 -40.55 7.36 5.00
N GLY A 211 -40.35 6.28 4.29
CA GLY A 211 -40.39 6.23 2.84
C GLY A 211 -39.18 6.70 2.03
N SER A 212 -38.62 5.75 1.32
CA SER A 212 -37.73 5.82 0.18
C SER A 212 -36.23 6.00 0.46
N ASN A 213 -35.54 4.82 0.43
CA ASN A 213 -34.08 4.74 0.34
C ASN A 213 -33.68 4.75 -1.14
N LEU A 214 -32.83 5.69 -1.51
CA LEU A 214 -32.03 5.62 -2.70
C LEU A 214 -30.57 5.78 -2.26
N CYS A 215 -29.85 4.68 -2.04
CA CYS A 215 -28.41 4.63 -2.12
C CYS A 215 -28.05 4.29 -3.57
N SER A 216 -27.60 5.29 -4.32
CA SER A 216 -26.98 5.10 -5.62
C SER A 216 -25.47 5.09 -5.40
N ALA A 217 -24.81 4.00 -5.79
CA ALA A 217 -23.38 3.91 -5.86
C ALA A 217 -22.85 4.90 -6.89
N GLY A 218 -21.85 5.69 -6.54
CA GLY A 218 -21.09 6.52 -7.45
C GLY A 218 -21.20 8.01 -7.17
N LEU A 219 -20.10 8.58 -6.71
CA LEU A 219 -19.67 9.99 -6.83
C LEU A 219 -20.65 11.08 -6.42
N GLN A 220 -20.27 11.74 -5.32
CA GLN A 220 -20.53 13.16 -5.05
C GLN A 220 -22.01 13.60 -4.97
N HIS A 221 -22.32 14.11 -3.80
CA HIS A 221 -23.54 14.81 -3.44
C HIS A 221 -24.76 13.96 -3.07
N CYS A 222 -24.82 13.63 -1.76
CA CYS A 222 -26.13 13.47 -1.12
C CYS A 222 -26.85 14.81 -1.10
N TYR A 223 -27.75 15.04 -2.07
CA TYR A 223 -28.71 16.13 -1.98
C TYR A 223 -29.84 15.73 -1.02
N LEU A 224 -29.83 16.31 0.17
CA LEU A 224 -30.98 16.28 1.09
C LEU A 224 -31.99 17.33 0.66
N SER A 225 -33.08 16.88 0.06
CA SER A 225 -34.28 17.71 -0.10
C SER A 225 -34.97 17.86 1.26
N VAL A 226 -34.76 18.99 1.92
CA VAL A 226 -35.53 19.36 3.11
C VAL A 226 -36.87 19.91 2.63
N LYS A 227 -37.91 19.09 2.68
CA LYS A 227 -39.29 19.59 2.59
C LYS A 227 -39.63 20.28 3.93
N LYS A 228 -39.64 21.59 3.93
CA LYS A 228 -40.28 22.41 4.99
C LYS A 228 -41.78 22.14 5.01
N GLY A 229 -42.28 21.44 6.02
CA GLY A 229 -43.68 21.42 6.34
C GLY A 229 -44.00 22.67 7.19
N TYR A 230 -44.85 23.53 6.69
CA TYR A 230 -45.49 24.58 7.46
C TYR A 230 -46.67 23.98 8.24
N PRO A 231 -46.93 24.44 9.47
CA PRO A 231 -48.15 24.10 10.19
C PRO A 231 -49.28 25.00 9.70
N GLY A 232 -50.42 24.42 9.46
CA GLY A 232 -51.74 25.03 9.37
C GLY A 232 -52.67 24.26 10.27
#